data_da8ad6829c3d33cc6861c84706c7d468
#
_entry.id   da8ad6829c3d33cc6861c84706c7d468
#
_cell.length_a   1.000
_cell.length_b   1.000
_cell.length_c   1.000
_cell.angle_alpha   90.00
_cell.angle_beta   90.00
_cell.angle_gamma   90.00
#
_symmetry.space_group_name_H-M   'P 1'
#
loop_
_entity.id
_entity.type
_entity.pdbx_description
1 polymer ?
#
loop_
_entity_poly.entity_id
_entity_poly.type
_entity_poly.pdbx_seq_one_letter_code
_entity_poly.pdbx_strand_id
1 'polypeptide(L)'
;GYSSAASDVYKRQVHSVIGFRNKDLLILEDEFNACSDELRIMTDDGSYGTKGVVTAALDELVAAGNQYDLVITIGPLIMMKFVVKTCQKHGLKSIVSMNPIMIDGTGMCGGCRLTVGGETKFACVDGPDFDGDLVDFDEAMARGTMYRPFEAKAREKACNLFKTEEAK
;
A
#
# COMPACT_ATOMS: atom_id res chain seq x y z
N GLY A 1 12.35 -1.80 10.82
CA GLY A 1 11.71 -3.08 10.62
C GLY A 1 10.75 -3.39 11.73
N TYR A 2 9.53 -3.67 11.40
CA TYR A 2 8.59 -4.23 12.35
C TYR A 2 9.06 -5.64 12.68
N SER A 3 9.59 -5.79 13.86
CA SER A 3 10.23 -7.02 14.31
C SER A 3 9.19 -8.06 14.66
N SER A 4 9.32 -9.25 14.10
CA SER A 4 8.62 -10.46 14.57
C SER A 4 8.79 -10.68 16.10
N ALA A 5 9.86 -10.13 16.68
CA ALA A 5 10.07 -10.13 18.12
C ALA A 5 8.93 -9.47 18.92
N ALA A 6 8.19 -8.52 18.33
CA ALA A 6 7.04 -7.92 19.00
C ALA A 6 5.84 -8.87 19.05
N SER A 7 5.63 -9.72 18.04
CA SER A 7 4.58 -10.75 18.04
C SER A 7 4.89 -11.85 19.05
N ASP A 8 6.15 -12.28 19.14
CA ASP A 8 6.58 -13.31 20.07
C ASP A 8 6.45 -12.89 21.54
N VAL A 9 6.79 -11.63 21.85
CA VAL A 9 6.70 -11.11 23.22
C VAL A 9 5.26 -11.01 23.72
N TYR A 10 4.30 -10.71 22.82
CA TYR A 10 2.90 -10.47 23.21
C TYR A 10 1.94 -11.57 22.74
N LYS A 11 2.42 -12.68 22.17
CA LYS A 11 1.61 -13.75 21.56
C LYS A 11 0.56 -13.21 20.56
N ARG A 12 0.93 -12.20 19.78
CA ARG A 12 0.09 -11.65 18.73
C ARG A 12 0.27 -12.45 17.46
N GLN A 13 -0.83 -12.80 16.81
CA GLN A 13 -0.79 -13.44 15.50
C GLN A 13 -0.66 -12.39 14.41
N VAL A 14 0.21 -12.65 13.45
CA VAL A 14 0.43 -11.81 12.28
C VAL A 14 0.12 -12.60 11.02
N HIS A 15 -0.93 -12.21 10.32
CA HIS A 15 -1.25 -12.74 9.00
C HIS A 15 -0.86 -11.70 7.95
N SER A 16 -0.01 -12.09 7.02
CA SER A 16 0.45 -11.22 5.94
C SER A 16 -0.21 -11.60 4.62
N VAL A 17 -0.70 -10.59 3.91
CA VAL A 17 -1.21 -10.74 2.54
C VAL A 17 -0.39 -9.83 1.64
N ILE A 18 0.36 -10.40 0.70
CA ILE A 18 1.17 -9.65 -0.25
C ILE A 18 0.64 -9.85 -1.66
N GLY A 19 0.55 -8.78 -2.43
CA GLY A 19 -0.02 -8.77 -3.77
C GLY A 19 0.95 -8.26 -4.82
N PHE A 20 1.06 -8.99 -5.94
CA PHE A 20 1.91 -8.65 -7.07
C PHE A 20 1.15 -8.84 -8.39
N ARG A 21 1.64 -8.25 -9.48
CA ARG A 21 1.06 -8.48 -10.80
C ARG A 21 1.34 -9.88 -11.31
N ASN A 22 2.58 -10.35 -11.11
CA ASN A 22 3.06 -11.66 -11.55
C ASN A 22 4.20 -12.14 -10.66
N LYS A 23 4.65 -13.37 -10.87
CA LYS A 23 5.74 -14.01 -10.13
C LYS A 23 7.06 -13.25 -10.22
N ASP A 24 7.38 -12.64 -11.37
CA ASP A 24 8.67 -11.98 -11.59
C ASP A 24 8.87 -10.73 -10.75
N LEU A 25 7.77 -10.17 -10.21
CA LEU A 25 7.78 -9.01 -9.32
C LEU A 25 7.77 -9.38 -7.84
N LEU A 26 7.71 -10.67 -7.52
CA LEU A 26 7.70 -11.14 -6.14
C LEU A 26 9.04 -10.87 -5.47
N ILE A 27 9.00 -10.25 -4.30
CA ILE A 27 10.17 -9.93 -3.48
C ILE A 27 9.87 -10.24 -2.02
N LEU A 28 10.92 -10.50 -1.23
CA LEU A 28 10.88 -10.62 0.24
C LEU A 28 9.92 -11.74 0.75
N GLU A 29 9.73 -12.81 -0.03
CA GLU A 29 8.83 -13.91 0.37
C GLU A 29 9.33 -14.59 1.64
N ASP A 30 10.62 -14.91 1.72
CA ASP A 30 11.20 -15.58 2.86
C ASP A 30 11.13 -14.73 4.13
N GLU A 31 11.35 -13.42 4.00
CA GLU A 31 11.27 -12.48 5.11
C GLU A 31 9.83 -12.33 5.62
N PHE A 32 8.85 -12.23 4.72
CA PHE A 32 7.44 -12.21 5.12
C PHE A 32 7.02 -13.53 5.77
N ASN A 33 7.46 -14.66 5.23
CA ASN A 33 7.15 -15.96 5.81
C ASN A 33 7.78 -16.13 7.21
N ALA A 34 8.99 -15.59 7.42
CA ALA A 34 9.67 -15.67 8.70
C ALA A 34 9.03 -14.79 9.80
N CYS A 35 8.33 -13.70 9.41
CA CYS A 35 7.71 -12.77 10.37
C CYS A 35 6.19 -12.90 10.48
N SER A 36 5.57 -13.86 9.79
CA SER A 36 4.13 -14.07 9.78
C SER A 36 3.77 -15.47 10.23
N ASP A 37 2.66 -15.60 10.97
CA ASP A 37 2.08 -16.92 11.30
C ASP A 37 1.36 -17.53 10.09
N GLU A 38 0.82 -16.69 9.21
CA GLU A 38 0.25 -17.08 7.92
C GLU A 38 0.63 -16.05 6.86
N LEU A 39 1.18 -16.54 5.74
CA LEU A 39 1.50 -15.72 4.56
C LEU A 39 0.61 -16.14 3.39
N ARG A 40 -0.10 -15.17 2.80
CA ARG A 40 -0.84 -15.35 1.54
C ARG A 40 -0.26 -14.48 0.45
N ILE A 41 0.07 -15.11 -0.67
CA ILE A 41 0.61 -14.44 -1.86
C ILE A 41 -0.47 -14.43 -2.93
N MET A 42 -0.79 -13.22 -3.40
CA MET A 42 -1.77 -12.98 -4.44
C MET A 42 -1.08 -12.48 -5.70
N THR A 43 -1.47 -13.01 -6.87
CA THR A 43 -1.00 -12.49 -8.16
C THR A 43 -2.19 -12.23 -9.09
N ASP A 44 -2.11 -11.12 -9.84
CA ASP A 44 -3.21 -10.72 -10.74
C ASP A 44 -3.39 -11.76 -11.87
N ASP A 45 -2.28 -12.31 -12.39
CA ASP A 45 -2.28 -13.26 -13.49
C ASP A 45 -2.40 -14.73 -13.06
N GLY A 46 -2.19 -15.02 -11.77
CA GLY A 46 -2.19 -16.38 -11.22
C GLY A 46 -0.90 -17.16 -11.49
N SER A 47 0.19 -16.47 -11.83
CA SER A 47 1.50 -17.10 -12.09
C SER A 47 2.18 -17.66 -10.84
N TYR A 48 1.76 -17.19 -9.66
CA TYR A 48 2.25 -17.67 -8.37
C TYR A 48 1.22 -17.41 -7.25
N GLY A 49 1.21 -18.26 -6.23
CA GLY A 49 0.25 -18.17 -5.13
C GLY A 49 -1.20 -18.31 -5.59
N THR A 50 -2.08 -17.47 -5.06
CA THR A 50 -3.50 -17.45 -5.42
C THR A 50 -3.77 -16.33 -6.42
N LYS A 51 -4.53 -16.64 -7.48
CA LYS A 51 -4.97 -15.61 -8.43
C LYS A 51 -6.04 -14.73 -7.82
N GLY A 52 -5.81 -13.43 -7.82
CA GLY A 52 -6.80 -12.47 -7.35
C GLY A 52 -6.18 -11.24 -6.70
N VAL A 53 -7.02 -10.48 -6.01
CA VAL A 53 -6.67 -9.25 -5.32
C VAL A 53 -6.58 -9.46 -3.81
N VAL A 54 -5.79 -8.65 -3.13
CA VAL A 54 -5.55 -8.77 -1.68
C VAL A 54 -6.83 -8.66 -0.83
N THR A 55 -7.85 -7.94 -1.31
CA THR A 55 -9.15 -7.84 -0.63
C THR A 55 -9.90 -9.17 -0.60
N ALA A 56 -9.77 -10.00 -1.64
CA ALA A 56 -10.36 -11.33 -1.65
C ALA A 56 -9.71 -12.24 -0.59
N ALA A 57 -8.39 -12.17 -0.45
CA ALA A 57 -7.69 -12.90 0.59
C ALA A 57 -8.12 -12.45 2.00
N LEU A 58 -8.34 -11.14 2.21
CA LEU A 58 -8.86 -10.64 3.49
C LEU A 58 -10.30 -11.15 3.76
N ASP A 59 -11.18 -11.12 2.76
CA ASP A 59 -12.54 -11.67 2.88
C ASP A 59 -12.50 -13.18 3.24
N GLU A 60 -11.62 -13.96 2.61
CA GLU A 60 -11.44 -15.39 2.89
C GLU A 60 -10.91 -15.64 4.30
N LEU A 61 -9.91 -14.86 4.75
CA LEU A 61 -9.35 -14.97 6.08
C LEU A 61 -10.39 -14.69 7.16
N VAL A 62 -11.23 -13.68 6.98
CA VAL A 62 -12.34 -13.36 7.90
C VAL A 62 -13.41 -14.44 7.84
N ALA A 63 -13.75 -14.93 6.63
CA ALA A 63 -14.73 -16.02 6.46
C ALA A 63 -14.27 -17.35 7.09
N ALA A 64 -12.95 -17.59 7.18
CA ALA A 64 -12.36 -18.73 7.87
C ALA A 64 -12.51 -18.66 9.40
N GLY A 65 -13.06 -17.56 9.95
CA GLY A 65 -13.29 -17.37 11.38
C GLY A 65 -12.16 -16.65 12.12
N ASN A 66 -11.15 -16.14 11.40
CA ASN A 66 -10.09 -15.35 12.03
C ASN A 66 -10.67 -14.00 12.50
N GLN A 67 -10.26 -13.58 13.68
CA GLN A 67 -10.59 -12.28 14.25
C GLN A 67 -9.35 -11.39 14.26
N TYR A 68 -9.47 -10.19 13.73
CA TYR A 68 -8.38 -9.23 13.66
C TYR A 68 -8.71 -7.98 14.48
N ASP A 69 -7.78 -7.57 15.33
CA ASP A 69 -7.88 -6.32 16.08
C ASP A 69 -7.55 -5.12 15.19
N LEU A 70 -6.66 -5.32 14.21
CA LEU A 70 -6.15 -4.27 13.35
C LEU A 70 -5.70 -4.82 12.00
N VAL A 71 -6.03 -4.11 10.94
CA VAL A 71 -5.52 -4.35 9.58
C VAL A 71 -4.63 -3.16 9.19
N ILE A 72 -3.37 -3.44 8.86
CA ILE A 72 -2.44 -2.42 8.34
C ILE A 72 -2.31 -2.63 6.84
N THR A 73 -2.49 -1.57 6.05
CA THR A 73 -2.38 -1.67 4.60
C THR A 73 -1.44 -0.62 4.02
N ILE A 74 -0.54 -1.07 3.15
CA ILE A 74 0.51 -0.26 2.52
C ILE A 74 0.55 -0.63 1.05
N GLY A 75 0.47 0.36 0.15
CA GLY A 75 0.57 0.10 -1.29
C GLY A 75 -0.14 1.16 -2.14
N PRO A 76 -0.58 0.81 -3.35
CA PRO A 76 -1.30 1.75 -4.22
C PRO A 76 -2.57 2.30 -3.56
N LEU A 77 -2.85 3.59 -3.73
CA LEU A 77 -4.01 4.27 -3.11
C LEU A 77 -5.33 3.54 -3.40
N ILE A 78 -5.50 3.05 -4.63
CA ILE A 78 -6.71 2.31 -5.01
C ILE A 78 -6.84 0.99 -4.24
N MET A 79 -5.75 0.28 -4.02
CA MET A 79 -5.73 -0.94 -3.23
C MET A 79 -6.10 -0.63 -1.77
N MET A 80 -5.45 0.35 -1.15
CA MET A 80 -5.73 0.75 0.22
C MET A 80 -7.19 1.17 0.40
N LYS A 81 -7.76 1.95 -0.53
CA LYS A 81 -9.18 2.31 -0.54
C LYS A 81 -10.11 1.09 -0.48
N PHE A 82 -9.83 0.06 -1.30
CA PHE A 82 -10.66 -1.14 -1.33
C PHE A 82 -10.44 -2.01 -0.09
N VAL A 83 -9.21 -2.10 0.43
CA VAL A 83 -8.95 -2.81 1.71
C VAL A 83 -9.72 -2.16 2.86
N VAL A 84 -9.68 -0.82 2.97
CA VAL A 84 -10.45 -0.09 3.99
C VAL A 84 -11.95 -0.36 3.86
N LYS A 85 -12.51 -0.34 2.64
CA LYS A 85 -13.92 -0.70 2.43
C LYS A 85 -14.25 -2.14 2.86
N THR A 86 -13.33 -3.07 2.62
CA THR A 86 -13.49 -4.46 3.10
C THR A 86 -13.42 -4.52 4.62
N CYS A 87 -12.51 -3.77 5.25
CA CYS A 87 -12.44 -3.66 6.71
C CYS A 87 -13.74 -3.10 7.29
N GLN A 88 -14.30 -2.03 6.72
CA GLN A 88 -15.58 -1.46 7.14
C GLN A 88 -16.73 -2.47 7.05
N LYS A 89 -16.79 -3.23 5.95
CA LYS A 89 -17.80 -4.31 5.76
C LYS A 89 -17.76 -5.34 6.89
N HIS A 90 -16.57 -5.65 7.41
CA HIS A 90 -16.35 -6.63 8.47
C HIS A 90 -16.23 -6.01 9.88
N GLY A 91 -16.35 -4.70 10.02
CA GLY A 91 -16.21 -4.00 11.31
C GLY A 91 -14.80 -4.03 11.88
N LEU A 92 -13.79 -4.16 11.02
CA LEU A 92 -12.38 -4.20 11.38
C LEU A 92 -11.77 -2.79 11.38
N LYS A 93 -10.92 -2.50 12.35
CA LYS A 93 -10.12 -1.28 12.35
C LYS A 93 -9.02 -1.36 11.29
N SER A 94 -8.77 -0.25 10.60
CA SER A 94 -7.72 -0.20 9.59
C SER A 94 -6.79 1.00 9.78
N ILE A 95 -5.49 0.77 9.57
CA ILE A 95 -4.48 1.82 9.42
C ILE A 95 -3.93 1.73 8.00
N VAL A 96 -3.81 2.88 7.37
CA VAL A 96 -3.25 3.02 6.02
C VAL A 96 -1.95 3.80 6.09
N SER A 97 -0.90 3.31 5.45
CA SER A 97 0.36 4.04 5.32
C SER A 97 0.36 4.79 3.99
N MET A 98 0.11 6.11 4.08
CA MET A 98 -0.04 6.96 2.91
C MET A 98 1.32 7.28 2.28
N ASN A 99 1.36 7.23 0.94
CA ASN A 99 2.57 7.39 0.14
C ASN A 99 2.50 8.53 -0.89
N PRO A 100 2.04 9.74 -0.52
CA PRO A 100 2.12 10.89 -1.42
C PRO A 100 3.56 11.29 -1.66
N ILE A 101 3.80 12.09 -2.71
CA ILE A 101 5.14 12.67 -2.95
C ILE A 101 5.51 13.58 -1.77
N MET A 102 6.63 13.27 -1.13
CA MET A 102 7.21 14.07 -0.04
C MET A 102 8.49 14.75 -0.57
N ILE A 103 8.48 16.08 -0.62
CA ILE A 103 9.56 16.87 -1.21
C ILE A 103 10.59 17.25 -0.15
N ASP A 104 10.14 17.93 0.93
CA ASP A 104 11.05 18.42 1.97
C ASP A 104 10.97 17.67 3.30
N GLY A 105 9.86 17.00 3.59
CA GLY A 105 9.68 16.24 4.83
C GLY A 105 9.42 17.08 6.08
N THR A 106 9.26 18.39 5.97
CA THR A 106 9.11 19.32 7.11
C THR A 106 7.69 19.85 7.29
N GLY A 107 6.79 19.53 6.34
CA GLY A 107 5.42 20.07 6.31
C GLY A 107 5.29 21.46 5.67
N MET A 108 6.41 22.11 5.34
CA MET A 108 6.39 23.49 4.82
C MET A 108 5.92 23.58 3.36
N CYS A 109 6.31 22.64 2.50
CA CYS A 109 6.00 22.68 1.08
C CYS A 109 4.55 22.31 0.74
N GLY A 110 3.85 21.61 1.64
CA GLY A 110 2.47 21.16 1.42
C GLY A 110 2.28 20.11 0.32
N GLY A 111 3.36 19.55 -0.24
CA GLY A 111 3.31 18.57 -1.32
C GLY A 111 2.57 17.29 -0.94
N CYS A 112 2.76 16.81 0.27
CA CYS A 112 2.19 15.58 0.82
C CYS A 112 0.88 15.78 1.58
N ARG A 113 0.19 16.92 1.40
CA ARG A 113 -1.08 17.15 2.10
C ARG A 113 -2.18 16.21 1.61
N LEU A 114 -3.03 15.81 2.53
CA LEU A 114 -4.24 15.01 2.31
C LEU A 114 -5.30 15.38 3.34
N THR A 115 -6.54 15.02 3.09
CA THR A 115 -7.64 15.22 4.05
C THR A 115 -7.87 13.97 4.87
N VAL A 116 -7.82 14.12 6.19
CA VAL A 116 -8.08 13.06 7.17
C VAL A 116 -9.08 13.58 8.19
N GLY A 117 -10.25 12.94 8.30
CA GLY A 117 -11.31 13.38 9.22
C GLY A 117 -11.84 14.79 8.94
N GLY A 118 -11.77 15.25 7.69
CA GLY A 118 -12.16 16.60 7.29
C GLY A 118 -11.11 17.68 7.54
N GLU A 119 -9.94 17.32 8.09
CA GLU A 119 -8.83 18.23 8.34
C GLU A 119 -7.69 18.00 7.36
N THR A 120 -7.00 19.07 6.97
CA THR A 120 -5.77 18.95 6.18
C THR A 120 -4.62 18.47 7.07
N LYS A 121 -4.01 17.34 6.68
CA LYS A 121 -2.82 16.75 7.32
C LYS A 121 -1.68 16.67 6.32
N PHE A 122 -0.45 16.58 6.82
CA PHE A 122 0.77 16.41 6.02
C PHE A 122 1.39 15.05 6.33
N ALA A 123 1.41 14.14 5.36
CA ALA A 123 1.88 12.78 5.58
C ALA A 123 3.32 12.70 6.12
N CYS A 124 4.17 13.68 5.80
CA CYS A 124 5.55 13.71 6.27
C CYS A 124 5.72 14.11 7.75
N VAL A 125 4.72 14.76 8.35
CA VAL A 125 4.78 15.29 9.73
C VAL A 125 3.73 14.65 10.62
N ASP A 126 2.47 14.56 10.12
CA ASP A 126 1.33 14.02 10.88
C ASP A 126 1.17 12.51 10.71
N GLY A 127 1.80 11.94 9.67
CA GLY A 127 1.72 10.53 9.30
C GLY A 127 3.09 9.86 9.21
N PRO A 128 3.29 8.95 8.26
CA PRO A 128 2.43 8.61 7.11
C PRO A 128 1.22 7.74 7.44
N ASP A 129 1.13 7.19 8.65
CA ASP A 129 0.12 6.24 9.06
C ASP A 129 -1.09 6.98 9.62
N PHE A 130 -2.27 6.68 9.05
CA PHE A 130 -3.54 7.28 9.42
C PHE A 130 -4.63 6.23 9.59
N ASP A 131 -5.66 6.56 10.36
CA ASP A 131 -6.88 5.78 10.43
C ASP A 131 -7.52 5.74 9.03
N GLY A 132 -7.67 4.51 8.49
CA GLY A 132 -8.17 4.31 7.14
C GLY A 132 -9.59 4.84 6.92
N ASP A 133 -10.42 4.83 7.96
CA ASP A 133 -11.80 5.30 7.89
C ASP A 133 -11.91 6.81 7.74
N LEU A 134 -10.87 7.55 8.12
CA LEU A 134 -10.85 9.01 8.10
C LEU A 134 -10.20 9.61 6.85
N VAL A 135 -9.47 8.81 6.05
CA VAL A 135 -8.74 9.29 4.88
C VAL A 135 -9.68 9.52 3.68
N ASP A 136 -9.60 10.70 3.08
CA ASP A 136 -10.21 10.99 1.78
C ASP A 136 -9.33 10.45 0.64
N PHE A 137 -9.60 9.21 0.24
CA PHE A 137 -8.88 8.55 -0.86
C PHE A 137 -9.18 9.18 -2.23
N ASP A 138 -10.36 9.76 -2.43
CA ASP A 138 -10.73 10.34 -3.72
C ASP A 138 -9.94 11.63 -3.96
N GLU A 139 -9.81 12.48 -2.95
CA GLU A 139 -8.91 13.63 -3.02
C GLU A 139 -7.47 13.19 -3.22
N ALA A 140 -6.98 12.24 -2.42
CA ALA A 140 -5.59 11.76 -2.52
C ALA A 140 -5.27 11.21 -3.91
N MET A 141 -6.17 10.43 -4.52
CA MET A 141 -6.02 9.93 -5.89
C MET A 141 -6.05 11.05 -6.92
N ALA A 142 -6.98 12.02 -6.80
CA ALA A 142 -7.06 13.16 -7.70
C ALA A 142 -5.77 13.98 -7.66
N ARG A 143 -5.22 14.23 -6.48
CA ARG A 143 -3.93 14.91 -6.30
C ARG A 143 -2.77 14.12 -6.92
N GLY A 144 -2.73 12.81 -6.80
CA GLY A 144 -1.72 11.94 -7.40
C GLY A 144 -1.69 11.99 -8.94
N THR A 145 -2.70 12.55 -9.59
CA THR A 145 -2.72 12.72 -11.06
C THR A 145 -2.15 14.04 -11.54
N MET A 146 -1.95 15.02 -10.65
CA MET A 146 -1.59 16.40 -10.98
C MET A 146 -0.34 16.54 -11.87
N TYR A 147 0.66 15.71 -11.64
CA TYR A 147 1.94 15.77 -12.35
C TYR A 147 2.08 14.78 -13.51
N ARG A 148 1.09 13.90 -13.75
CA ARG A 148 1.16 12.88 -14.82
C ARG A 148 1.52 13.43 -16.22
N PRO A 149 0.98 14.57 -16.69
CA PRO A 149 1.35 15.11 -17.99
C PRO A 149 2.83 15.51 -18.07
N PHE A 150 3.39 16.02 -16.98
CA PHE A 150 4.81 16.40 -16.88
C PHE A 150 5.71 15.18 -16.80
N GLU A 151 5.30 14.15 -16.06
CA GLU A 151 6.00 12.87 -15.95
C GLU A 151 6.06 12.15 -17.30
N ALA A 152 4.96 12.13 -18.07
CA ALA A 152 4.93 11.57 -19.41
C ALA A 152 5.95 12.25 -20.33
N LYS A 153 5.97 13.59 -20.34
CA LYS A 153 6.97 14.37 -21.11
C LYS A 153 8.41 14.11 -20.66
N ALA A 154 8.64 13.93 -19.35
CA ALA A 154 9.95 13.65 -18.82
C ALA A 154 10.44 12.25 -19.25
N ARG A 155 9.54 11.24 -19.24
CA ARG A 155 9.85 9.89 -19.74
C ARG A 155 10.20 9.87 -21.21
N GLU A 156 9.46 10.61 -22.06
CA GLU A 156 9.79 10.72 -23.48
C GLU A 156 11.18 11.30 -23.69
N LYS A 157 11.56 12.34 -22.92
CA LYS A 157 12.90 12.93 -22.99
C LYS A 157 14.00 11.97 -22.50
N ALA A 158 13.76 11.25 -21.40
CA ALA A 158 14.71 10.26 -20.86
C ALA A 158 14.93 9.09 -21.82
N CYS A 159 13.86 8.57 -22.48
CA CYS A 159 13.98 7.53 -23.49
C CYS A 159 14.80 7.96 -24.71
N ASN A 160 14.88 9.27 -25.03
CA ASN A 160 15.68 9.76 -26.15
C ASN A 160 17.19 9.83 -25.84
N LEU A 161 17.57 9.85 -24.57
CA LEU A 161 18.99 9.80 -24.16
C LEU A 161 19.66 8.45 -24.45
N PHE A 162 18.91 7.37 -24.46
CA PHE A 162 19.41 6.01 -24.76
C PHE A 162 19.28 5.61 -26.23
N LYS A 163 18.61 6.41 -27.06
CA LYS A 163 18.41 6.11 -28.51
C LYS A 163 19.51 6.65 -29.42
N THR A 164 20.50 7.36 -28.92
CA THR A 164 21.52 8.05 -29.74
C THR A 164 22.76 7.23 -30.00
N GLU A 165 22.91 6.01 -29.54
CA GLU A 165 24.13 5.20 -29.77
C GLU A 165 23.97 4.09 -30.82
N GLU A 166 22.77 3.81 -31.33
CA GLU A 166 22.59 2.77 -32.38
C GLU A 166 22.40 3.31 -33.82
N ALA A 167 22.61 4.62 -34.03
CA ALA A 167 22.48 5.26 -35.35
C ALA A 167 23.76 5.92 -35.80
N LYS A 168 24.89 5.15 -35.85
CA LYS A 168 26.08 5.49 -36.66
C LYS A 168 26.68 4.25 -37.25
#